data_978ed57302c6da5137801eb953957994
#
_entry.id   978ed57302c6da5137801eb953957994
#
_cell.length_a   1.000
_cell.length_b   1.000
_cell.length_c   1.000
_cell.angle_alpha   90.00
_cell.angle_beta   90.00
_cell.angle_gamma   90.00
#
_symmetry.space_group_name_H-M   'P 1'
#
loop_
_entity.id
_entity.type
_entity.pdbx_description
1 polymer ?
#
loop_
_entity_poly.entity_id
_entity_poly.type
_entity_poly.pdbx_seq_one_letter_code
_entity_poly.pdbx_strand_id
1 'polypeptide(L)'
;MTVLHICCNLAGSTVFPQLFEALAAQGLEQVVFVPEKRAADLGKNEPRGVKTIRAMTVRQSDALFFFRKAQRSVPAIERQIDMAGVTLIHAHTLFTDGSIAARLAKKHGLPYAVTLRYSDIEAIWKYEPHLRPMARRILGGAARVVCLGGAAKEKVLGWFTGAARDALADKLRVIPNGLDPAWLDGAPRTAAHTPVRVGFAGRMNERKRPLDALNAAHEAGYAVAACGDGPLKETFCAAMRPQDCYLGRISGMDAMKAFYADCDVLLVPSAAETFGMVYLEAMSQGVPVLYTKGQGFDGQFPEGEVGYAVPCGDVRAQVQALGRVMQGYAERSKRCIEGARRYAWPRIAGMWMELYREI
;
A
#
# COMPACT_ATOMS: atom_id res chain seq x y z
N MET A 1 10.32 -3.67 25.08
CA MET A 1 10.81 -3.10 23.79
C MET A 1 9.87 -1.99 23.39
N THR A 2 10.38 -0.77 23.31
CA THR A 2 9.60 0.41 22.93
C THR A 2 10.03 0.90 21.56
N VAL A 3 9.09 0.95 20.60
CA VAL A 3 9.36 1.35 19.22
C VAL A 3 8.91 2.81 18.99
N LEU A 4 9.82 3.65 18.51
CA LEU A 4 9.49 4.98 18.00
C LEU A 4 9.15 4.89 16.51
N HIS A 5 7.89 5.06 16.15
CA HIS A 5 7.46 5.17 14.78
C HIS A 5 7.54 6.61 14.28
N ILE A 6 8.10 6.80 13.08
CA ILE A 6 8.10 8.08 12.36
C ILE A 6 7.24 7.91 11.13
N CYS A 7 6.12 8.65 11.04
CA CYS A 7 5.08 8.42 10.04
C CYS A 7 4.50 9.74 9.48
N CYS A 8 5.12 10.30 8.44
CA CYS A 8 4.68 11.55 7.81
C CYS A 8 3.36 11.43 7.02
N ASN A 9 2.91 10.22 6.74
CA ASN A 9 1.70 9.97 5.94
C ASN A 9 0.49 9.52 6.80
N LEU A 10 0.54 9.65 8.12
CA LEU A 10 -0.54 9.20 9.00
C LEU A 10 -1.88 9.82 8.63
N ALA A 11 -1.92 11.13 8.43
CA ALA A 11 -3.16 11.85 8.11
C ALA A 11 -3.80 11.45 6.78
N GLY A 12 -3.02 10.90 5.84
CA GLY A 12 -3.47 10.58 4.48
C GLY A 12 -3.86 9.12 4.25
N SER A 13 -3.79 8.24 5.26
CA SER A 13 -4.00 6.81 5.07
C SER A 13 -4.58 6.14 6.32
N THR A 14 -5.58 5.28 6.14
CA THR A 14 -6.17 4.45 7.20
C THR A 14 -5.34 3.23 7.56
N VAL A 15 -4.37 2.87 6.73
CA VAL A 15 -3.47 1.71 6.95
C VAL A 15 -2.60 1.88 8.20
N PHE A 16 -2.12 3.10 8.47
CA PHE A 16 -1.23 3.33 9.60
C PHE A 16 -1.91 3.24 10.97
N PRO A 17 -3.07 3.87 11.20
CA PRO A 17 -3.80 3.66 12.45
C PRO A 17 -4.04 2.18 12.73
N GLN A 18 -4.55 1.44 11.74
CA GLN A 18 -4.81 0.01 11.86
C GLN A 18 -3.55 -0.81 12.18
N LEU A 19 -2.40 -0.48 11.56
CA LEU A 19 -1.13 -1.11 11.90
C LEU A 19 -0.75 -0.85 13.37
N PHE A 20 -0.79 0.40 13.81
CA PHE A 20 -0.39 0.75 15.18
C PHE A 20 -1.33 0.17 16.22
N GLU A 21 -2.63 0.15 15.97
CA GLU A 21 -3.64 -0.49 16.82
C GLU A 21 -3.42 -2.01 16.90
N ALA A 22 -3.12 -2.66 15.76
CA ALA A 22 -2.84 -4.09 15.72
C ALA A 22 -1.54 -4.47 16.45
N LEU A 23 -0.50 -3.62 16.38
CA LEU A 23 0.74 -3.79 17.16
C LEU A 23 0.50 -3.59 18.67
N ALA A 24 -0.29 -2.57 19.05
CA ALA A 24 -0.68 -2.34 20.44
C ALA A 24 -1.46 -3.53 21.01
N ALA A 25 -2.36 -4.12 20.22
CA ALA A 25 -3.12 -5.32 20.59
C ALA A 25 -2.23 -6.55 20.83
N GLN A 26 -1.02 -6.58 20.27
CA GLN A 26 -0.01 -7.60 20.54
C GLN A 26 0.97 -7.21 21.67
N GLY A 27 0.70 -6.15 22.41
CA GLY A 27 1.48 -5.72 23.56
C GLY A 27 2.75 -4.94 23.22
N LEU A 28 2.87 -4.39 22.00
CA LEU A 28 3.99 -3.51 21.66
C LEU A 28 3.87 -2.17 22.37
N GLU A 29 4.87 -1.81 23.16
CA GLU A 29 5.03 -0.43 23.60
C GLU A 29 5.53 0.43 22.43
N GLN A 30 4.81 1.50 22.12
CA GLN A 30 5.12 2.31 20.96
C GLN A 30 4.74 3.77 21.12
N VAL A 31 5.45 4.64 20.44
CA VAL A 31 5.16 6.07 20.31
C VAL A 31 5.20 6.43 18.83
N VAL A 32 4.20 7.12 18.33
CA VAL A 32 4.15 7.58 16.94
C VAL A 32 4.46 9.07 16.89
N PHE A 33 5.52 9.43 16.18
CA PHE A 33 5.82 10.82 15.85
C PHE A 33 5.41 11.13 14.41
N VAL A 34 4.62 12.20 14.24
CA VAL A 34 4.12 12.63 12.92
C VAL A 34 4.71 14.00 12.57
N PRO A 35 5.65 14.06 11.62
CA PRO A 35 6.17 15.33 11.11
C PRO A 35 5.13 15.96 10.17
N GLU A 36 4.34 16.89 10.67
CA GLU A 36 3.25 17.51 9.95
C GLU A 36 3.72 18.66 9.02
N LYS A 37 2.97 18.81 7.93
CA LYS A 37 3.15 19.90 6.94
C LYS A 37 2.01 20.91 6.98
N ARG A 38 0.80 20.50 7.37
CA ARG A 38 -0.41 21.32 7.31
C ARG A 38 -1.14 21.23 8.64
N ALA A 39 -1.57 22.37 9.17
CA ALA A 39 -2.37 22.40 10.39
C ALA A 39 -3.71 21.64 10.24
N ALA A 40 -4.29 21.66 9.03
CA ALA A 40 -5.53 20.94 8.73
C ALA A 40 -5.42 19.41 8.81
N ASP A 41 -4.21 18.86 8.91
CA ASP A 41 -3.97 17.42 9.03
C ASP A 41 -3.82 16.96 10.49
N LEU A 42 -3.73 17.91 11.44
CA LEU A 42 -3.67 17.62 12.87
C LEU A 42 -4.94 16.86 13.33
N GLY A 43 -4.73 15.77 14.06
CA GLY A 43 -5.81 14.93 14.60
C GLY A 43 -6.45 13.96 13.61
N LYS A 44 -6.09 13.99 12.30
CA LYS A 44 -6.61 13.02 11.33
C LYS A 44 -5.98 11.64 11.50
N ASN A 45 -6.82 10.62 11.40
CA ASN A 45 -6.39 9.21 11.44
C ASN A 45 -5.54 8.88 12.67
N GLU A 46 -5.95 9.33 13.86
CA GLU A 46 -5.25 9.05 15.10
C GLU A 46 -5.51 7.60 15.55
N PRO A 47 -4.45 6.79 15.79
CA PRO A 47 -4.62 5.42 16.25
C PRO A 47 -5.12 5.39 17.70
N ARG A 48 -6.10 4.51 17.96
CA ARG A 48 -6.71 4.38 19.30
C ARG A 48 -5.73 3.72 20.26
N GLY A 49 -5.61 4.32 21.46
CA GLY A 49 -4.78 3.74 22.52
C GLY A 49 -3.27 3.79 22.26
N VAL A 50 -2.81 4.56 21.26
CA VAL A 50 -1.39 4.70 20.93
C VAL A 50 -0.96 6.16 21.12
N LYS A 51 0.09 6.37 21.90
CA LYS A 51 0.65 7.72 22.12
C LYS A 51 1.13 8.30 20.79
N THR A 52 0.46 9.35 20.33
CA THR A 52 0.80 10.03 19.07
C THR A 52 1.23 11.47 19.33
N ILE A 53 2.36 11.86 18.83
CA ILE A 53 2.94 13.20 18.95
C ILE A 53 3.04 13.82 17.56
N ARG A 54 2.43 14.97 17.37
CA ARG A 54 2.41 15.69 16.10
C ARG A 54 3.15 17.01 16.21
N ALA A 55 3.99 17.31 15.24
CA ALA A 55 4.76 18.54 15.23
C ALA A 55 4.88 19.11 13.81
N MET A 56 4.67 20.42 13.68
CA MET A 56 4.80 21.18 12.43
C MET A 56 6.27 21.36 12.06
N THR A 57 6.90 20.28 11.58
CA THR A 57 8.33 20.26 11.27
C THR A 57 8.65 20.20 9.78
N VAL A 58 7.65 19.98 8.92
CA VAL A 58 7.80 19.95 7.45
C VAL A 58 7.27 21.24 6.85
N ARG A 59 8.02 21.85 5.94
CA ARG A 59 7.64 23.07 5.21
C ARG A 59 7.51 22.79 3.70
N GLN A 60 6.80 23.65 2.98
CA GLN A 60 6.65 23.52 1.54
C GLN A 60 7.98 23.63 0.79
N SER A 61 8.87 24.51 1.27
CA SER A 61 10.24 24.69 0.73
C SER A 61 11.17 23.48 0.90
N ASP A 62 10.80 22.49 1.71
CA ASP A 62 11.62 21.30 1.95
C ASP A 62 11.61 20.29 0.77
N ALA A 63 10.82 20.55 -0.26
CA ALA A 63 10.90 19.79 -1.51
C ALA A 63 12.29 19.88 -2.14
N LEU A 64 12.96 21.05 -2.05
CA LEU A 64 14.30 21.28 -2.56
C LEU A 64 15.41 20.88 -1.54
N PHE A 65 15.13 20.95 -0.25
CA PHE A 65 16.11 20.75 0.83
C PHE A 65 15.65 19.69 1.82
N PHE A 66 15.57 18.45 1.35
CA PHE A 66 15.02 17.32 2.09
C PHE A 66 15.61 17.11 3.48
N PHE A 67 16.93 17.40 3.66
CA PHE A 67 17.64 17.27 4.92
C PHE A 67 17.13 18.22 6.03
N ARG A 68 16.48 19.34 5.66
CA ARG A 68 15.89 20.30 6.62
C ARG A 68 14.73 19.72 7.41
N LYS A 69 14.02 18.73 6.85
CA LYS A 69 12.95 18.00 7.56
C LYS A 69 13.53 17.31 8.80
N ALA A 70 14.62 16.56 8.64
CA ALA A 70 15.29 15.91 9.76
C ALA A 70 15.89 16.91 10.76
N GLN A 71 16.47 18.03 10.28
CA GLN A 71 17.03 19.07 11.16
C GLN A 71 15.99 19.66 12.12
N ARG A 72 14.72 19.79 11.69
CA ARG A 72 13.64 20.31 12.55
C ARG A 72 12.95 19.23 13.35
N SER A 73 12.78 18.04 12.78
CA SER A 73 12.04 16.96 13.44
C SER A 73 12.83 16.33 14.57
N VAL A 74 14.14 16.15 14.44
CA VAL A 74 14.99 15.53 15.48
C VAL A 74 14.89 16.31 16.81
N PRO A 75 15.15 17.62 16.89
CA PRO A 75 14.99 18.35 18.15
C PRO A 75 13.55 18.38 18.66
N ALA A 76 12.54 18.31 17.77
CA ALA A 76 11.14 18.27 18.18
C ALA A 76 10.79 16.93 18.85
N ILE A 77 11.34 15.82 18.36
CA ILE A 77 11.22 14.50 18.96
C ILE A 77 11.88 14.50 20.35
N GLU A 78 13.14 14.91 20.45
CA GLU A 78 13.93 14.88 21.69
C GLU A 78 13.34 15.73 22.82
N ARG A 79 12.57 16.78 22.49
CA ARG A 79 11.87 17.59 23.50
C ARG A 79 10.61 16.92 24.07
N GLN A 80 10.03 15.96 23.36
CA GLN A 80 8.71 15.39 23.68
C GLN A 80 8.75 13.89 24.00
N ILE A 81 9.84 13.22 23.64
CA ILE A 81 10.03 11.78 23.82
C ILE A 81 11.34 11.56 24.55
N ASP A 82 11.27 10.79 25.64
CA ASP A 82 12.46 10.30 26.31
C ASP A 82 13.10 9.19 25.45
N MET A 83 14.21 9.54 24.82
CA MET A 83 14.95 8.63 23.94
C MET A 83 15.66 7.50 24.67
N ALA A 84 15.88 7.61 25.98
CA ALA A 84 16.50 6.54 26.79
C ALA A 84 15.59 5.30 26.88
N GLY A 85 14.27 5.48 26.82
CA GLY A 85 13.31 4.39 26.81
C GLY A 85 13.08 3.77 25.44
N VAL A 86 13.55 4.37 24.34
CA VAL A 86 13.38 3.86 22.97
C VAL A 86 14.42 2.80 22.65
N THR A 87 14.00 1.65 22.14
CA THR A 87 14.91 0.56 21.77
C THR A 87 15.08 0.40 20.25
N LEU A 88 14.11 0.87 19.46
CA LEU A 88 14.09 0.77 18.00
C LEU A 88 13.37 1.97 17.39
N ILE A 89 13.85 2.44 16.24
CA ILE A 89 13.16 3.46 15.45
C ILE A 89 12.63 2.82 14.16
N HIS A 90 11.35 3.02 13.83
CA HIS A 90 10.77 2.55 12.57
C HIS A 90 10.28 3.72 11.71
N ALA A 91 10.91 3.91 10.56
CA ALA A 91 10.53 4.90 9.55
C ALA A 91 9.54 4.30 8.53
N HIS A 92 8.39 4.92 8.34
CA HIS A 92 7.33 4.43 7.44
C HIS A 92 7.43 4.92 6.00
N THR A 93 8.41 5.77 5.69
CA THR A 93 8.87 6.13 4.34
C THR A 93 10.38 6.24 4.30
N LEU A 94 10.98 6.03 3.12
CA LEU A 94 12.44 6.07 2.98
C LEU A 94 13.00 7.48 3.14
N PHE A 95 12.43 8.47 2.43
CA PHE A 95 13.07 9.78 2.33
C PHE A 95 12.78 10.68 3.52
N THR A 96 11.53 10.94 3.85
CA THR A 96 11.19 11.84 4.96
C THR A 96 11.45 11.16 6.30
N ASP A 97 10.79 10.06 6.57
CA ASP A 97 10.86 9.38 7.86
C ASP A 97 12.23 8.71 8.06
N GLY A 98 12.77 8.09 7.01
CA GLY A 98 14.08 7.45 7.03
C GLY A 98 15.23 8.44 7.28
N SER A 99 15.15 9.67 6.76
CA SER A 99 16.16 10.69 7.05
C SER A 99 16.16 11.14 8.52
N ILE A 100 14.97 11.18 9.14
CA ILE A 100 14.81 11.49 10.57
C ILE A 100 15.34 10.32 11.40
N ALA A 101 14.89 9.09 11.07
CA ALA A 101 15.30 7.88 11.76
C ALA A 101 16.82 7.66 11.74
N ALA A 102 17.44 7.76 10.57
CA ALA A 102 18.88 7.59 10.43
C ALA A 102 19.69 8.62 11.25
N ARG A 103 19.19 9.86 11.36
CA ARG A 103 19.85 10.91 12.15
C ARG A 103 19.69 10.67 13.66
N LEU A 104 18.48 10.27 14.11
CA LEU A 104 18.23 9.89 15.51
C LEU A 104 19.05 8.66 15.90
N ALA A 105 19.01 7.62 15.07
CA ALA A 105 19.75 6.38 15.26
C ALA A 105 21.24 6.63 15.45
N LYS A 106 21.84 7.46 14.58
CA LYS A 106 23.27 7.84 14.71
C LYS A 106 23.54 8.61 16.01
N LYS A 107 22.62 9.51 16.43
CA LYS A 107 22.83 10.37 17.61
C LYS A 107 22.70 9.58 18.92
N HIS A 108 21.77 8.62 18.97
CA HIS A 108 21.43 7.88 20.20
C HIS A 108 21.97 6.45 20.22
N GLY A 109 22.69 6.00 19.19
CA GLY A 109 23.20 4.62 19.12
C GLY A 109 22.11 3.57 18.95
N LEU A 110 20.95 3.93 18.39
CA LEU A 110 19.79 3.05 18.25
C LEU A 110 19.73 2.38 16.86
N PRO A 111 19.27 1.13 16.76
CA PRO A 111 18.95 0.53 15.48
C PRO A 111 17.69 1.18 14.87
N TYR A 112 17.55 1.06 13.53
CA TYR A 112 16.33 1.48 12.87
C TYR A 112 15.92 0.55 11.72
N ALA A 113 14.63 0.45 11.51
CA ALA A 113 14.00 -0.16 10.35
C ALA A 113 13.41 0.91 9.43
N VAL A 114 13.32 0.63 8.14
CA VAL A 114 12.66 1.52 7.16
C VAL A 114 11.75 0.74 6.23
N THR A 115 10.52 1.23 6.07
CA THR A 115 9.56 0.71 5.10
C THR A 115 9.52 1.60 3.87
N LEU A 116 9.58 0.98 2.68
CA LEU A 116 9.46 1.69 1.41
C LEU A 116 8.01 1.67 0.93
N ARG A 117 7.56 2.83 0.46
CA ARG A 117 6.21 3.06 -0.07
C ARG A 117 6.24 3.45 -1.54
N TYR A 118 5.05 3.59 -2.15
CA TYR A 118 4.90 4.03 -3.54
C TYR A 118 5.68 5.31 -3.85
N SER A 119 5.56 6.32 -3.00
CA SER A 119 6.24 7.60 -3.18
C SER A 119 7.75 7.48 -3.23
N ASP A 120 8.32 6.55 -2.48
CA ASP A 120 9.77 6.34 -2.44
C ASP A 120 10.27 5.71 -3.73
N ILE A 121 9.56 4.68 -4.24
CA ILE A 121 9.99 3.84 -5.37
C ILE A 121 9.63 4.49 -6.72
N GLU A 122 8.36 4.87 -6.89
CA GLU A 122 7.81 5.28 -8.19
C GLU A 122 7.80 6.80 -8.41
N ALA A 123 8.03 7.59 -7.35
CA ALA A 123 8.10 9.04 -7.48
C ALA A 123 9.51 9.56 -7.16
N ILE A 124 9.91 9.57 -5.89
CA ILE A 124 11.14 10.26 -5.48
C ILE A 124 12.38 9.60 -6.09
N TRP A 125 12.56 8.28 -5.98
CA TRP A 125 13.70 7.60 -6.59
C TRP A 125 13.80 7.82 -8.10
N LYS A 126 12.64 7.80 -8.78
CA LYS A 126 12.59 7.91 -10.24
C LYS A 126 12.87 9.33 -10.75
N TYR A 127 12.26 10.33 -10.11
CA TYR A 127 12.25 11.70 -10.61
C TYR A 127 13.18 12.66 -9.86
N GLU A 128 13.74 12.25 -8.70
CA GLU A 128 14.62 13.05 -7.86
C GLU A 128 16.02 12.39 -7.72
N PRO A 129 16.79 12.27 -8.83
CA PRO A 129 18.04 11.50 -8.82
C PRO A 129 19.09 12.03 -7.82
N HIS A 130 19.05 13.32 -7.49
CA HIS A 130 19.94 13.94 -6.51
C HIS A 130 19.71 13.42 -5.08
N LEU A 131 18.57 12.78 -4.78
CA LEU A 131 18.28 12.16 -3.49
C LEU A 131 18.75 10.71 -3.39
N ARG A 132 19.17 10.07 -4.48
CA ARG A 132 19.63 8.67 -4.49
C ARG A 132 20.80 8.39 -3.55
N PRO A 133 21.82 9.27 -3.43
CA PRO A 133 22.89 9.08 -2.43
C PRO A 133 22.38 9.05 -1.00
N MET A 134 21.39 9.90 -0.66
CA MET A 134 20.73 9.90 0.65
C MET A 134 19.99 8.58 0.88
N ALA A 135 19.20 8.12 -0.08
CA ALA A 135 18.48 6.85 -0.02
C ALA A 135 19.43 5.68 0.23
N ARG A 136 20.52 5.59 -0.54
CA ARG A 136 21.54 4.54 -0.35
C ARG A 136 22.16 4.54 1.04
N ARG A 137 22.45 5.73 1.60
CA ARG A 137 22.97 5.87 2.96
C ARG A 137 21.94 5.40 4.00
N ILE A 138 20.67 5.78 3.86
CA ILE A 138 19.60 5.36 4.78
C ILE A 138 19.42 3.84 4.71
N LEU A 139 19.31 3.27 3.51
CA LEU A 139 19.17 1.83 3.33
C LEU A 139 20.41 1.07 3.82
N GLY A 140 21.61 1.62 3.60
CA GLY A 140 22.89 1.05 4.09
C GLY A 140 22.94 0.96 5.59
N GLY A 141 22.52 2.00 6.32
CA GLY A 141 22.56 2.06 7.78
C GLY A 141 21.38 1.39 8.50
N ALA A 142 20.28 1.05 7.79
CA ALA A 142 19.14 0.39 8.41
C ALA A 142 19.47 -1.04 8.83
N ALA A 143 19.00 -1.45 10.03
CA ALA A 143 19.08 -2.84 10.49
C ALA A 143 18.17 -3.75 9.68
N ARG A 144 16.96 -3.30 9.33
CA ARG A 144 16.03 -3.98 8.43
C ARG A 144 15.40 -3.00 7.44
N VAL A 145 15.13 -3.50 6.26
CA VAL A 145 14.43 -2.78 5.17
C VAL A 145 13.19 -3.56 4.80
N VAL A 146 12.05 -2.90 4.69
CA VAL A 146 10.78 -3.58 4.41
C VAL A 146 10.15 -3.05 3.13
N CYS A 147 9.77 -3.96 2.24
CA CYS A 147 8.92 -3.71 1.08
C CYS A 147 7.56 -4.35 1.29
N LEU A 148 6.53 -3.81 0.62
CA LEU A 148 5.14 -4.31 0.78
C LEU A 148 4.84 -5.52 -0.11
N GLY A 149 5.71 -5.84 -1.07
CA GLY A 149 5.53 -6.96 -1.99
C GLY A 149 6.82 -7.33 -2.71
N GLY A 150 6.82 -8.50 -3.35
CA GLY A 150 7.97 -9.05 -4.08
C GLY A 150 8.43 -8.14 -5.22
N ALA A 151 7.48 -7.61 -6.01
CA ALA A 151 7.82 -6.70 -7.11
C ALA A 151 8.53 -5.42 -6.62
N ALA A 152 8.12 -4.86 -5.47
CA ALA A 152 8.79 -3.72 -4.86
C ALA A 152 10.19 -4.09 -4.36
N LYS A 153 10.36 -5.29 -3.77
CA LYS A 153 11.66 -5.83 -3.34
C LYS A 153 12.64 -5.89 -4.51
N GLU A 154 12.24 -6.48 -5.63
CA GLU A 154 13.12 -6.62 -6.81
C GLU A 154 13.51 -5.25 -7.39
N LYS A 155 12.58 -4.30 -7.48
CA LYS A 155 12.88 -2.93 -7.89
C LYS A 155 13.93 -2.27 -6.99
N VAL A 156 13.80 -2.41 -5.68
CA VAL A 156 14.72 -1.81 -4.70
C VAL A 156 16.09 -2.49 -4.73
N LEU A 157 16.16 -3.81 -4.87
CA LEU A 157 17.41 -4.54 -5.07
C LEU A 157 18.13 -4.11 -6.35
N GLY A 158 17.38 -3.78 -7.41
CA GLY A 158 17.93 -3.24 -8.65
C GLY A 158 18.58 -1.84 -8.54
N TRP A 159 18.43 -1.14 -7.41
CA TRP A 159 19.13 0.13 -7.16
C TRP A 159 20.61 -0.05 -6.78
N PHE A 160 21.02 -1.29 -6.50
CA PHE A 160 22.33 -1.66 -6.03
C PHE A 160 22.93 -2.77 -6.90
N THR A 161 24.26 -2.89 -6.91
CA THR A 161 25.00 -3.93 -7.60
C THR A 161 26.08 -4.53 -6.69
N GLY A 162 26.54 -5.74 -6.99
CA GLY A 162 27.61 -6.43 -6.26
C GLY A 162 27.33 -6.56 -4.76
N ALA A 163 28.36 -6.50 -3.94
CA ALA A 163 28.28 -6.67 -2.50
C ALA A 163 27.25 -5.74 -1.80
N ALA A 164 26.99 -4.55 -2.34
CA ALA A 164 25.99 -3.65 -1.79
C ALA A 164 24.56 -4.17 -2.00
N ARG A 165 24.30 -4.86 -3.12
CA ARG A 165 23.02 -5.53 -3.38
C ARG A 165 22.85 -6.73 -2.46
N ASP A 166 23.88 -7.53 -2.27
CA ASP A 166 23.83 -8.71 -1.41
C ASP A 166 23.59 -8.30 0.06
N ALA A 167 24.31 -7.32 0.56
CA ALA A 167 24.11 -6.76 1.89
C ALA A 167 22.73 -6.14 2.11
N LEU A 168 22.09 -5.58 1.05
CA LEU A 168 20.72 -5.13 1.13
C LEU A 168 19.74 -6.31 1.13
N ALA A 169 19.98 -7.35 0.32
CA ALA A 169 19.12 -8.53 0.22
C ALA A 169 19.01 -9.26 1.57
N ASP A 170 20.10 -9.37 2.32
CA ASP A 170 20.16 -10.01 3.64
C ASP A 170 19.23 -9.37 4.67
N LYS A 171 19.09 -8.05 4.64
CA LYS A 171 18.27 -7.29 5.58
C LYS A 171 16.89 -6.88 5.04
N LEU A 172 16.59 -7.17 3.76
CA LEU A 172 15.33 -6.83 3.14
C LEU A 172 14.27 -7.92 3.40
N ARG A 173 13.13 -7.49 3.94
CA ARG A 173 11.97 -8.34 4.20
C ARG A 173 10.77 -7.87 3.40
N VAL A 174 9.82 -8.76 3.17
CA VAL A 174 8.51 -8.42 2.58
C VAL A 174 7.47 -8.58 3.68
N ILE A 175 6.85 -7.46 4.07
CA ILE A 175 5.71 -7.45 5.00
C ILE A 175 4.61 -6.61 4.34
N PRO A 176 3.51 -7.24 3.92
CA PRO A 176 2.43 -6.55 3.25
C PRO A 176 1.64 -5.64 4.21
N ASN A 177 0.75 -4.81 3.65
CA ASN A 177 -0.26 -4.16 4.47
C ASN A 177 -1.30 -5.17 4.93
N GLY A 178 -1.86 -4.94 6.12
CA GLY A 178 -2.98 -5.72 6.64
C GLY A 178 -4.32 -5.26 6.09
N LEU A 179 -5.30 -6.14 6.22
CA LEU A 179 -6.71 -5.89 5.95
C LEU A 179 -7.48 -5.88 7.28
N ASP A 180 -8.38 -4.91 7.45
CA ASP A 180 -9.23 -4.84 8.64
C ASP A 180 -10.07 -6.13 8.74
N PRO A 181 -10.11 -6.79 9.91
CA PRO A 181 -10.93 -8.00 10.09
C PRO A 181 -12.40 -7.82 9.71
N ALA A 182 -12.94 -6.61 9.81
CA ALA A 182 -14.30 -6.32 9.37
C ALA A 182 -14.55 -6.53 7.87
N TRP A 183 -13.50 -6.60 7.03
CA TRP A 183 -13.61 -7.02 5.63
C TRP A 183 -13.79 -8.52 5.46
N LEU A 184 -13.44 -9.34 6.45
CA LEU A 184 -13.29 -10.79 6.31
C LEU A 184 -14.59 -11.59 6.54
N ASP A 185 -15.73 -10.95 6.42
CA ASP A 185 -17.07 -11.52 6.58
C ASP A 185 -17.70 -12.01 5.25
N GLY A 186 -17.03 -11.81 4.13
CA GLY A 186 -17.51 -12.23 2.82
C GLY A 186 -17.59 -13.76 2.68
N ALA A 187 -18.45 -14.21 1.76
CA ALA A 187 -18.67 -15.61 1.42
C ALA A 187 -18.24 -15.92 -0.03
N PRO A 188 -17.80 -17.16 -0.30
CA PRO A 188 -17.53 -17.60 -1.67
C PRO A 188 -18.78 -17.53 -2.55
N ARG A 189 -18.60 -17.16 -3.81
CA ARG A 189 -19.67 -17.09 -4.79
C ARG A 189 -19.71 -18.36 -5.64
N THR A 190 -20.91 -18.85 -5.93
CA THR A 190 -21.10 -20.07 -6.72
C THR A 190 -21.18 -19.80 -8.22
N ALA A 191 -21.61 -18.60 -8.62
CA ALA A 191 -21.77 -18.20 -10.03
C ALA A 191 -21.52 -16.68 -10.17
N ALA A 192 -21.16 -16.28 -11.37
CA ALA A 192 -21.12 -14.87 -11.77
C ALA A 192 -22.52 -14.36 -12.14
N HIS A 193 -22.70 -13.05 -12.16
CA HIS A 193 -23.90 -12.41 -12.64
C HIS A 193 -24.12 -12.65 -14.15
N THR A 194 -25.34 -12.45 -14.60
CA THR A 194 -25.68 -12.43 -16.04
C THR A 194 -26.39 -11.12 -16.34
N PRO A 195 -25.80 -10.19 -17.07
CA PRO A 195 -24.43 -10.22 -17.63
C PRO A 195 -23.32 -10.11 -16.57
N VAL A 196 -22.13 -10.61 -16.92
CA VAL A 196 -20.92 -10.46 -16.09
C VAL A 196 -20.58 -8.98 -15.92
N ARG A 197 -20.19 -8.60 -14.71
CA ARG A 197 -19.87 -7.22 -14.36
C ARG A 197 -18.43 -7.07 -13.88
N VAL A 198 -17.64 -6.27 -14.62
CA VAL A 198 -16.27 -5.93 -14.29
C VAL A 198 -16.25 -4.72 -13.36
N GLY A 199 -15.66 -4.86 -12.18
CA GLY A 199 -15.47 -3.79 -11.22
C GLY A 199 -14.18 -2.99 -11.50
N PHE A 200 -14.24 -1.66 -11.38
CA PHE A 200 -13.08 -0.79 -11.28
C PHE A 200 -13.19 0.08 -10.03
N ALA A 201 -12.21 0.02 -9.13
CA ALA A 201 -12.16 0.84 -7.92
C ALA A 201 -10.84 1.61 -7.83
N GLY A 202 -10.91 2.93 -7.86
CA GLY A 202 -9.69 3.72 -7.72
C GLY A 202 -9.79 5.13 -8.28
N ARG A 203 -8.68 5.87 -8.18
CA ARG A 203 -8.61 7.22 -8.71
C ARG A 203 -8.70 7.20 -10.25
N MET A 204 -9.59 7.98 -10.83
CA MET A 204 -9.77 8.11 -12.28
C MET A 204 -8.65 8.96 -12.90
N ASN A 205 -7.47 8.35 -13.11
CA ASN A 205 -6.30 9.03 -13.68
C ASN A 205 -5.47 8.06 -14.54
N GLU A 206 -4.50 8.61 -15.30
CA GLU A 206 -3.61 7.88 -16.19
C GLU A 206 -2.86 6.72 -15.50
N ARG A 207 -2.49 6.91 -14.24
CA ARG A 207 -1.79 5.88 -13.48
C ARG A 207 -2.64 4.64 -13.21
N LYS A 208 -3.95 4.83 -12.96
CA LYS A 208 -4.90 3.73 -12.65
C LYS A 208 -5.54 3.13 -13.88
N ARG A 209 -5.46 3.81 -15.04
CA ARG A 209 -5.91 3.35 -16.36
C ARG A 209 -7.37 2.87 -16.39
N PRO A 210 -8.34 3.69 -15.93
CA PRO A 210 -9.75 3.29 -15.91
C PRO A 210 -10.31 2.98 -17.29
N LEU A 211 -9.85 3.70 -18.33
CA LEU A 211 -10.29 3.50 -19.72
C LEU A 211 -9.85 2.15 -20.29
N ASP A 212 -8.69 1.63 -19.91
CA ASP A 212 -8.26 0.29 -20.32
C ASP A 212 -9.19 -0.77 -19.73
N ALA A 213 -9.58 -0.63 -18.45
CA ALA A 213 -10.51 -1.55 -17.80
C ALA A 213 -11.90 -1.51 -18.46
N LEU A 214 -12.38 -0.30 -18.80
CA LEU A 214 -13.65 -0.12 -19.50
C LEU A 214 -13.61 -0.76 -20.90
N ASN A 215 -12.56 -0.47 -21.68
CA ASN A 215 -12.41 -1.01 -23.04
C ASN A 215 -12.29 -2.55 -23.02
N ALA A 216 -11.50 -3.10 -22.10
CA ALA A 216 -11.36 -4.56 -21.98
C ALA A 216 -12.69 -5.25 -21.61
N ALA A 217 -13.44 -4.67 -20.68
CA ALA A 217 -14.76 -5.19 -20.33
C ALA A 217 -15.74 -5.12 -21.52
N HIS A 218 -15.75 -4.01 -22.25
CA HIS A 218 -16.61 -3.83 -23.43
C HIS A 218 -16.25 -4.79 -24.57
N GLU A 219 -14.95 -5.01 -24.83
CA GLU A 219 -14.50 -5.98 -25.83
C GLU A 219 -14.82 -7.43 -25.42
N ALA A 220 -14.84 -7.71 -24.13
CA ALA A 220 -15.27 -9.02 -23.61
C ALA A 220 -16.80 -9.22 -23.59
N GLY A 221 -17.59 -8.18 -23.93
CA GLY A 221 -19.05 -8.24 -23.88
C GLY A 221 -19.64 -8.11 -22.47
N TYR A 222 -18.89 -7.57 -21.52
CA TYR A 222 -19.25 -7.44 -20.11
C TYR A 222 -19.69 -6.01 -19.77
N ALA A 223 -20.50 -5.87 -18.71
CA ALA A 223 -20.84 -4.58 -18.13
C ALA A 223 -19.74 -4.11 -17.16
N VAL A 224 -19.73 -2.81 -16.85
CA VAL A 224 -18.78 -2.22 -15.91
C VAL A 224 -19.50 -1.57 -14.74
N ALA A 225 -19.03 -1.84 -13.52
CA ALA A 225 -19.31 -1.04 -12.34
C ALA A 225 -18.04 -0.31 -11.90
N ALA A 226 -18.09 1.01 -11.79
CA ALA A 226 -16.91 1.77 -11.46
C ALA A 226 -17.14 2.73 -10.30
N CYS A 227 -16.15 2.85 -9.41
CA CYS A 227 -16.13 3.85 -8.34
C CYS A 227 -14.77 4.56 -8.25
N GLY A 228 -14.84 5.84 -7.87
CA GLY A 228 -13.66 6.69 -7.73
C GLY A 228 -13.90 8.09 -8.26
N ASP A 229 -12.87 8.91 -8.28
CA ASP A 229 -12.91 10.26 -8.82
C ASP A 229 -11.53 10.66 -9.37
N GLY A 230 -11.47 11.61 -10.27
CA GLY A 230 -10.21 12.10 -10.82
C GLY A 230 -10.35 12.73 -12.22
N PRO A 231 -9.21 13.17 -12.81
CA PRO A 231 -9.23 13.94 -14.06
C PRO A 231 -9.80 13.18 -15.27
N LEU A 232 -9.82 11.85 -15.27
CA LEU A 232 -10.40 11.05 -16.38
C LEU A 232 -11.87 10.70 -16.17
N LYS A 233 -12.53 11.19 -15.12
CA LYS A 233 -13.93 10.89 -14.81
C LYS A 233 -14.87 11.19 -15.98
N GLU A 234 -14.79 12.40 -16.53
CA GLU A 234 -15.69 12.84 -17.61
C GLU A 234 -15.50 12.00 -18.87
N THR A 235 -14.23 11.75 -19.24
CA THR A 235 -13.89 10.89 -20.38
C THR A 235 -14.39 9.47 -20.18
N PHE A 236 -14.24 8.94 -18.95
CA PHE A 236 -14.72 7.61 -18.60
C PHE A 236 -16.26 7.52 -18.72
N CYS A 237 -16.97 8.47 -18.12
CA CYS A 237 -18.44 8.48 -18.15
C CYS A 237 -18.97 8.65 -19.59
N ALA A 238 -18.32 9.44 -20.43
CA ALA A 238 -18.71 9.62 -21.84
C ALA A 238 -18.52 8.35 -22.69
N ALA A 239 -17.63 7.44 -22.28
CA ALA A 239 -17.36 6.17 -22.96
C ALA A 239 -18.21 5.00 -22.43
N MET A 240 -18.99 5.21 -21.38
CA MET A 240 -19.86 4.18 -20.79
C MET A 240 -21.02 3.79 -21.72
N ARG A 241 -21.46 2.56 -21.60
CA ARG A 241 -22.67 2.00 -22.26
C ARG A 241 -23.86 2.04 -21.30
N PRO A 242 -25.11 1.90 -21.79
CA PRO A 242 -26.30 1.95 -20.94
C PRO A 242 -26.34 0.93 -19.79
N GLN A 243 -25.66 -0.21 -19.94
CA GLN A 243 -25.57 -1.26 -18.90
C GLN A 243 -24.50 -1.01 -17.84
N ASP A 244 -23.64 -0.01 -18.04
CA ASP A 244 -22.57 0.33 -17.09
C ASP A 244 -23.09 1.21 -15.97
N CYS A 245 -22.41 1.14 -14.81
CA CYS A 245 -22.75 1.92 -13.63
C CYS A 245 -21.52 2.68 -13.11
N TYR A 246 -21.65 3.99 -12.91
CA TYR A 246 -20.66 4.80 -12.23
C TYR A 246 -21.20 5.38 -10.94
N LEU A 247 -20.59 5.00 -9.83
CA LEU A 247 -21.05 5.33 -8.48
C LEU A 247 -20.36 6.56 -7.86
N GLY A 248 -19.46 7.21 -8.62
CA GLY A 248 -18.68 8.30 -8.07
C GLY A 248 -17.72 7.85 -6.97
N ARG A 249 -17.36 8.77 -6.09
CA ARG A 249 -16.52 8.45 -4.94
C ARG A 249 -17.34 7.80 -3.84
N ILE A 250 -17.08 6.53 -3.58
CA ILE A 250 -17.64 5.79 -2.46
C ILE A 250 -16.78 6.02 -1.21
N SER A 251 -17.40 6.14 -0.06
CA SER A 251 -16.76 6.22 1.25
C SER A 251 -17.44 5.29 2.24
N GLY A 252 -16.63 4.69 3.11
CA GLY A 252 -17.10 3.71 4.09
C GLY A 252 -17.03 2.27 3.60
N MET A 253 -16.83 1.37 4.54
CA MET A 253 -16.61 -0.07 4.27
C MET A 253 -17.86 -0.73 3.70
N ASP A 254 -19.04 -0.46 4.28
CA ASP A 254 -20.30 -1.11 3.86
C ASP A 254 -20.66 -0.75 2.41
N ALA A 255 -20.49 0.52 2.03
CA ALA A 255 -20.72 0.95 0.66
C ALA A 255 -19.74 0.32 -0.33
N MET A 256 -18.46 0.15 0.07
CA MET A 256 -17.47 -0.57 -0.75
C MET A 256 -17.75 -2.06 -0.83
N LYS A 257 -18.21 -2.71 0.25
CA LYS A 257 -18.66 -4.10 0.22
C LYS A 257 -19.85 -4.27 -0.74
N ALA A 258 -20.84 -3.37 -0.69
CA ALA A 258 -21.97 -3.39 -1.62
C ALA A 258 -21.50 -3.24 -3.08
N PHE A 259 -20.53 -2.35 -3.35
CA PHE A 259 -19.90 -2.23 -4.66
C PHE A 259 -19.25 -3.55 -5.12
N TYR A 260 -18.43 -4.18 -4.26
CA TYR A 260 -17.82 -5.47 -4.61
C TYR A 260 -18.85 -6.59 -4.76
N ALA A 261 -19.95 -6.56 -3.98
CA ALA A 261 -21.03 -7.52 -4.13
C ALA A 261 -21.67 -7.50 -5.53
N ASP A 262 -21.67 -6.34 -6.17
CA ASP A 262 -22.20 -6.13 -7.53
C ASP A 262 -21.16 -6.40 -8.65
N CYS A 263 -19.92 -6.79 -8.31
CA CYS A 263 -18.85 -7.07 -9.27
C CYS A 263 -18.52 -8.55 -9.31
N ASP A 264 -18.22 -9.11 -10.49
CA ASP A 264 -17.77 -10.50 -10.66
C ASP A 264 -16.25 -10.63 -10.73
N VAL A 265 -15.57 -9.61 -11.21
CA VAL A 265 -14.12 -9.52 -11.27
C VAL A 265 -13.69 -8.07 -11.08
N LEU A 266 -12.66 -7.84 -10.30
CA LEU A 266 -12.05 -6.50 -10.18
C LEU A 266 -10.89 -6.39 -11.17
N LEU A 267 -10.93 -5.41 -12.06
CA LEU A 267 -9.83 -5.08 -12.99
C LEU A 267 -9.30 -3.67 -12.71
N VAL A 268 -8.07 -3.57 -12.20
CA VAL A 268 -7.38 -2.29 -11.99
C VAL A 268 -5.99 -2.35 -12.63
N PRO A 269 -5.86 -2.07 -13.94
CA PRO A 269 -4.61 -2.25 -14.70
C PRO A 269 -3.62 -1.10 -14.47
N SER A 270 -3.32 -0.81 -13.21
CA SER A 270 -2.47 0.31 -12.78
C SER A 270 -1.09 0.29 -13.43
N ALA A 271 -0.64 1.39 -14.02
CA ALA A 271 0.71 1.54 -14.54
C ALA A 271 1.78 1.51 -13.42
N ALA A 272 1.38 1.89 -12.20
CA ALA A 272 2.24 1.80 -11.04
C ALA A 272 1.42 1.58 -9.77
N GLU A 273 1.76 0.55 -9.00
CA GLU A 273 1.13 0.15 -7.76
C GLU A 273 2.18 -0.44 -6.80
N THR A 274 2.11 -0.08 -5.51
CA THR A 274 3.02 -0.65 -4.50
C THR A 274 2.46 -1.87 -3.81
N PHE A 275 1.14 -1.92 -3.64
CA PHE A 275 0.48 -3.03 -2.97
C PHE A 275 -0.92 -3.29 -3.54
N GLY A 276 -1.84 -2.28 -3.51
CA GLY A 276 -3.17 -2.41 -4.06
C GLY A 276 -4.18 -3.01 -3.07
N MET A 277 -4.53 -2.26 -2.02
CA MET A 277 -5.52 -2.67 -1.03
C MET A 277 -6.86 -3.10 -1.65
N VAL A 278 -7.28 -2.45 -2.72
CA VAL A 278 -8.53 -2.75 -3.44
C VAL A 278 -8.63 -4.21 -3.91
N TYR A 279 -7.50 -4.86 -4.19
CA TYR A 279 -7.50 -6.27 -4.57
C TYR A 279 -7.84 -7.16 -3.37
N LEU A 280 -7.25 -6.87 -2.19
CA LEU A 280 -7.57 -7.62 -0.97
C LEU A 280 -9.01 -7.39 -0.51
N GLU A 281 -9.49 -6.16 -0.64
CA GLU A 281 -10.88 -5.79 -0.35
C GLU A 281 -11.84 -6.58 -1.25
N ALA A 282 -11.62 -6.60 -2.57
CA ALA A 282 -12.41 -7.38 -3.51
C ALA A 282 -12.35 -8.88 -3.21
N MET A 283 -11.15 -9.42 -3.00
CA MET A 283 -10.95 -10.84 -2.66
C MET A 283 -11.67 -11.23 -1.38
N SER A 284 -11.70 -10.37 -0.37
CA SER A 284 -12.42 -10.59 0.88
C SER A 284 -13.93 -10.71 0.70
N GLN A 285 -14.46 -10.24 -0.43
CA GLN A 285 -15.88 -10.37 -0.84
C GLN A 285 -16.06 -11.44 -1.93
N GLY A 286 -15.07 -12.33 -2.11
CA GLY A 286 -15.12 -13.42 -3.07
C GLY A 286 -14.99 -12.99 -4.54
N VAL A 287 -14.47 -11.80 -4.81
CA VAL A 287 -14.28 -11.26 -6.16
C VAL A 287 -12.86 -11.53 -6.64
N PRO A 288 -12.65 -12.33 -7.70
CA PRO A 288 -11.37 -12.50 -8.34
C PRO A 288 -10.80 -11.19 -8.89
N VAL A 289 -9.47 -11.13 -9.05
CA VAL A 289 -8.78 -9.89 -9.39
C VAL A 289 -7.88 -10.02 -10.63
N LEU A 290 -7.87 -8.97 -11.45
CA LEU A 290 -6.90 -8.79 -12.52
C LEU A 290 -6.03 -7.57 -12.22
N TYR A 291 -4.73 -7.78 -12.19
CA TYR A 291 -3.75 -6.78 -11.75
C TYR A 291 -2.58 -6.70 -12.73
N THR A 292 -1.79 -5.66 -12.64
CA THR A 292 -0.68 -5.44 -13.58
C THR A 292 0.54 -6.26 -13.20
N LYS A 293 1.09 -6.98 -14.19
CA LYS A 293 2.34 -7.73 -14.09
C LYS A 293 3.51 -6.82 -13.69
N GLY A 294 4.32 -7.26 -12.72
CA GLY A 294 5.46 -6.51 -12.18
C GLY A 294 5.08 -5.34 -11.27
N GLN A 295 3.79 -5.20 -10.89
CA GLN A 295 3.34 -4.21 -9.92
C GLN A 295 3.04 -4.85 -8.55
N GLY A 296 2.76 -4.03 -7.53
CA GLY A 296 2.77 -4.43 -6.11
C GLY A 296 1.97 -5.66 -5.71
N PHE A 297 0.90 -6.00 -6.44
CA PHE A 297 0.11 -7.21 -6.15
C PHE A 297 0.66 -8.47 -6.84
N ASP A 298 1.44 -8.31 -7.92
CA ASP A 298 2.03 -9.42 -8.65
C ASP A 298 3.02 -10.21 -7.76
N GLY A 299 2.93 -11.53 -7.81
CA GLY A 299 3.72 -12.43 -6.98
C GLY A 299 3.22 -12.60 -5.53
N GLN A 300 2.06 -12.02 -5.15
CA GLN A 300 1.44 -12.30 -3.86
C GLN A 300 0.74 -13.67 -3.82
N PHE A 301 0.28 -14.14 -4.96
CA PHE A 301 -0.39 -15.43 -5.15
C PHE A 301 0.13 -16.11 -6.41
N PRO A 302 0.08 -17.46 -6.48
CA PRO A 302 0.30 -18.19 -7.72
C PRO A 302 -0.66 -17.73 -8.82
N GLU A 303 -0.17 -17.72 -10.07
CA GLU A 303 -0.96 -17.31 -11.24
C GLU A 303 -2.22 -18.18 -11.37
N GLY A 304 -3.37 -17.55 -11.48
CA GLY A 304 -4.68 -18.21 -11.59
C GLY A 304 -5.32 -18.63 -10.26
N GLU A 305 -4.63 -18.54 -9.11
CA GLU A 305 -5.21 -18.88 -7.79
C GLU A 305 -6.35 -17.91 -7.43
N VAL A 306 -6.11 -16.63 -7.48
CA VAL A 306 -7.08 -15.57 -7.15
C VAL A 306 -7.41 -14.67 -8.36
N GLY A 307 -6.72 -14.86 -9.46
CA GLY A 307 -6.84 -14.06 -10.68
C GLY A 307 -5.58 -14.12 -11.53
N TYR A 308 -5.36 -13.11 -12.36
CA TYR A 308 -4.26 -13.11 -13.33
C TYR A 308 -3.52 -11.78 -13.38
N ALA A 309 -2.19 -11.85 -13.58
CA ALA A 309 -1.38 -10.70 -13.92
C ALA A 309 -1.48 -10.39 -15.42
N VAL A 310 -1.75 -9.13 -15.77
CA VAL A 310 -1.84 -8.67 -17.16
C VAL A 310 -0.77 -7.61 -17.46
N PRO A 311 -0.19 -7.58 -18.67
CA PRO A 311 0.73 -6.52 -19.04
C PRO A 311 0.06 -5.14 -18.97
N CYS A 312 0.80 -4.13 -18.54
CA CYS A 312 0.29 -2.76 -18.47
C CYS A 312 -0.05 -2.24 -19.88
N GLY A 313 -1.26 -1.73 -20.07
CA GLY A 313 -1.69 -1.15 -21.34
C GLY A 313 -2.06 -2.16 -22.43
N ASP A 314 -1.99 -3.45 -22.15
CA ASP A 314 -2.40 -4.49 -23.11
C ASP A 314 -3.87 -4.88 -22.88
N VAL A 315 -4.78 -4.17 -23.55
CA VAL A 315 -6.22 -4.41 -23.48
C VAL A 315 -6.59 -5.83 -23.97
N ARG A 316 -5.90 -6.34 -25.00
CA ARG A 316 -6.15 -7.70 -25.52
C ARG A 316 -5.82 -8.77 -24.47
N ALA A 317 -4.69 -8.63 -23.77
CA ALA A 317 -4.34 -9.52 -22.66
C ALA A 317 -5.36 -9.43 -21.51
N GLN A 318 -5.89 -8.24 -21.24
CA GLN A 318 -6.96 -8.05 -20.25
C GLN A 318 -8.25 -8.77 -20.66
N VAL A 319 -8.67 -8.68 -21.93
CA VAL A 319 -9.82 -9.40 -22.47
C VAL A 319 -9.65 -10.91 -22.31
N GLN A 320 -8.49 -11.45 -22.68
CA GLN A 320 -8.19 -12.87 -22.51
C GLN A 320 -8.23 -13.30 -21.04
N ALA A 321 -7.67 -12.48 -20.16
CA ALA A 321 -7.67 -12.74 -18.72
C ALA A 321 -9.09 -12.68 -18.12
N LEU A 322 -9.95 -11.78 -18.60
CA LEU A 322 -11.38 -11.74 -18.24
C LEU A 322 -12.10 -13.05 -18.61
N GLY A 323 -11.85 -13.60 -19.80
CA GLY A 323 -12.40 -14.91 -20.19
C GLY A 323 -11.86 -16.06 -19.33
N ARG A 324 -10.55 -16.06 -19.03
CA ARG A 324 -9.92 -17.09 -18.18
C ARG A 324 -10.39 -17.06 -16.73
N VAL A 325 -10.61 -15.87 -16.17
CA VAL A 325 -11.03 -15.72 -14.77
C VAL A 325 -12.44 -16.26 -14.52
N MET A 326 -13.30 -16.28 -15.53
CA MET A 326 -14.64 -16.86 -15.45
C MET A 326 -14.63 -18.40 -15.46
N GLN A 327 -13.60 -19.02 -16.01
CA GLN A 327 -13.43 -20.48 -15.96
C GLN A 327 -13.07 -20.91 -14.54
N GLY A 328 -13.89 -21.79 -13.93
CA GLY A 328 -13.69 -22.20 -12.53
C GLY A 328 -13.97 -21.09 -11.51
N TYR A 329 -14.88 -20.19 -11.81
CA TYR A 329 -15.20 -18.99 -11.02
C TYR A 329 -15.46 -19.29 -9.53
N ALA A 330 -16.31 -20.28 -9.23
CA ALA A 330 -16.69 -20.62 -7.86
C ALA A 330 -15.47 -21.01 -7.00
N GLU A 331 -14.58 -21.86 -7.54
CA GLU A 331 -13.38 -22.28 -6.82
C GLU A 331 -12.41 -21.10 -6.64
N ARG A 332 -12.27 -20.24 -7.65
CA ARG A 332 -11.44 -19.03 -7.55
C ARG A 332 -11.99 -18.05 -6.53
N SER A 333 -13.32 -17.85 -6.49
CA SER A 333 -13.97 -17.03 -5.48
C SER A 333 -13.68 -17.53 -4.05
N LYS A 334 -13.73 -18.85 -3.83
CA LYS A 334 -13.37 -19.47 -2.56
C LYS A 334 -11.91 -19.17 -2.20
N ARG A 335 -10.98 -19.34 -3.14
CA ARG A 335 -9.55 -19.05 -2.93
C ARG A 335 -9.28 -17.56 -2.65
N CYS A 336 -10.07 -16.65 -3.23
CA CYS A 336 -10.00 -15.22 -2.91
C CYS A 336 -10.30 -14.96 -1.44
N ILE A 337 -11.38 -15.54 -0.89
CA ILE A 337 -11.74 -15.43 0.52
C ILE A 337 -10.62 -15.99 1.42
N GLU A 338 -10.14 -17.19 1.14
CA GLU A 338 -9.07 -17.84 1.91
C GLU A 338 -7.76 -17.04 1.83
N GLY A 339 -7.44 -16.52 0.65
CA GLY A 339 -6.28 -15.68 0.40
C GLY A 339 -6.34 -14.37 1.16
N ALA A 340 -7.48 -13.66 1.15
CA ALA A 340 -7.64 -12.39 1.87
C ALA A 340 -7.44 -12.53 3.38
N ARG A 341 -7.87 -13.64 3.98
CA ARG A 341 -7.67 -13.93 5.42
C ARG A 341 -6.21 -13.96 5.84
N ARG A 342 -5.29 -14.29 4.92
CA ARG A 342 -3.84 -14.28 5.19
C ARG A 342 -3.29 -12.88 5.46
N TYR A 343 -4.05 -11.84 5.10
CA TYR A 343 -3.68 -10.43 5.29
C TYR A 343 -4.39 -9.76 6.47
N ALA A 344 -5.10 -10.50 7.31
CA ALA A 344 -5.69 -9.94 8.53
C ALA A 344 -4.65 -9.22 9.39
N TRP A 345 -4.96 -8.02 9.89
CA TRP A 345 -4.03 -7.21 10.69
C TRP A 345 -3.37 -7.97 11.84
N PRO A 346 -4.06 -8.84 12.62
CA PRO A 346 -3.38 -9.58 13.69
C PRO A 346 -2.21 -10.44 13.20
N ARG A 347 -2.34 -11.06 12.02
CA ARG A 347 -1.27 -11.84 11.40
C ARG A 347 -0.13 -10.95 10.90
N ILE A 348 -0.45 -9.85 10.22
CA ILE A 348 0.55 -8.91 9.71
C ILE A 348 1.29 -8.24 10.86
N ALA A 349 0.60 -7.87 11.95
CA ALA A 349 1.25 -7.36 13.15
C ALA A 349 2.21 -8.39 13.77
N GLY A 350 1.86 -9.68 13.74
CA GLY A 350 2.76 -10.77 14.14
C GLY A 350 4.08 -10.76 13.36
N MET A 351 4.02 -10.61 12.03
CA MET A 351 5.23 -10.50 11.18
C MET A 351 6.09 -9.28 11.57
N TRP A 352 5.46 -8.15 11.92
CA TRP A 352 6.19 -6.98 12.41
C TRP A 352 6.82 -7.21 13.77
N MET A 353 6.12 -7.89 14.70
CA MET A 353 6.66 -8.24 16.01
C MET A 353 7.87 -9.18 15.89
N GLU A 354 7.83 -10.14 14.97
CA GLU A 354 8.97 -11.01 14.65
C GLU A 354 10.16 -10.18 14.11
N LEU A 355 9.91 -9.31 13.11
CA LEU A 355 10.94 -8.43 12.56
C LEU A 355 11.62 -7.58 13.66
N TYR A 356 10.83 -7.01 14.58
CA TYR A 356 11.38 -6.16 15.63
C TYR A 356 12.22 -6.93 16.64
N ARG A 357 11.92 -8.23 16.86
CA ARG A 357 12.76 -9.11 17.74
C ARG A 357 14.07 -9.51 17.07
N GLU A 358 14.15 -9.49 15.73
CA GLU A 358 15.37 -9.77 14.98
C GLU A 358 16.40 -8.58 15.01
N ILE A 359 16.00 -7.40 15.49
CA ILE A 359 16.79 -6.18 15.54
C ILE A 359 17.33 -5.95 16.96
#